data_72e7d79b505a40b3800cf9fa538fe0f4
#
_entry.id   72e7d79b505a40b3800cf9fa538fe0f4
#
_cell.length_a   1.000
_cell.length_b   1.000
_cell.length_c   1.000
_cell.angle_alpha   90.00
_cell.angle_beta   90.00
_cell.angle_gamma   90.00
#
_symmetry.space_group_name_H-M   'P 1'
#
loop_
_entity.id
_entity.type
_entity.pdbx_description
1 polymer ?
#
loop_
_entity_poly.entity_id
_entity_poly.type
_entity_poly.pdbx_seq_one_letter_code
_entity_poly.pdbx_strand_id
1 'polypeptide(L)'
;MTHRLYHESRGRGLDLVLLHGWGMNAAVWRGLPADLALGHRLTALELPGHGASPWDPATRGLDDWAQACLAVAPARACWIGWSLGGLVALAAAGLAPERLSGLILLTATPRFAQAADWPAAMAPGTLDRFHDDLLADPAGTLQ
;
A
#
# COMPACT_ATOMS: atom_id res chain seq x y z
N MET A 1 -2.18 -22.46 2.71
CA MET A 1 -3.37 -21.72 2.25
C MET A 1 -2.93 -20.29 1.98
N THR A 2 -3.00 -19.83 0.75
CA THR A 2 -2.74 -18.43 0.41
C THR A 2 -3.84 -17.57 1.02
N HIS A 3 -3.52 -16.82 2.07
CA HIS A 3 -4.44 -15.88 2.70
C HIS A 3 -4.72 -14.74 1.72
N ARG A 4 -5.93 -14.73 1.16
CA ARG A 4 -6.35 -13.69 0.23
C ARG A 4 -6.54 -12.37 0.98
N LEU A 5 -5.95 -11.28 0.46
CA LEU A 5 -6.14 -9.95 1.02
C LEU A 5 -7.60 -9.50 0.91
N TYR A 6 -8.05 -8.79 1.94
CA TYR A 6 -9.34 -8.11 1.91
C TYR A 6 -9.29 -6.93 0.93
N HIS A 7 -10.39 -6.71 0.24
CA HIS A 7 -10.55 -5.56 -0.64
C HIS A 7 -12.01 -5.14 -0.76
N GLU A 8 -12.22 -3.87 -1.03
CA GLU A 8 -13.51 -3.28 -1.36
C GLU A 8 -13.46 -2.79 -2.81
N SER A 9 -14.52 -3.05 -3.58
CA SER A 9 -14.62 -2.54 -4.95
C SER A 9 -15.91 -1.78 -5.14
N ARG A 10 -15.82 -0.63 -5.83
CA ARG A 10 -16.98 0.19 -6.21
C ARG A 10 -16.77 0.83 -7.57
N GLY A 11 -17.86 1.18 -8.24
CA GLY A 11 -17.82 1.82 -9.56
C GLY A 11 -17.63 0.83 -10.69
N ARG A 12 -17.46 1.37 -11.89
CA ARG A 12 -17.31 0.62 -13.15
C ARG A 12 -16.50 1.42 -14.16
N GLY A 13 -15.82 0.74 -15.05
CA GLY A 13 -14.97 1.34 -16.07
C GLY A 13 -13.52 0.93 -15.92
N LEU A 14 -12.59 1.86 -16.10
CA LEU A 14 -11.15 1.59 -15.97
C LEU A 14 -10.78 1.21 -14.54
N ASP A 15 -9.95 0.21 -14.40
CA ASP A 15 -9.52 -0.28 -13.08
C ASP A 15 -8.49 0.62 -12.43
N LEU A 16 -8.79 1.02 -11.19
CA LEU A 16 -7.86 1.66 -10.25
C LEU A 16 -7.66 0.76 -9.03
N VAL A 17 -6.41 0.47 -8.68
CA VAL A 17 -6.03 -0.18 -7.43
C VAL A 17 -5.54 0.88 -6.46
N LEU A 18 -6.08 0.88 -5.25
CA LEU A 18 -5.80 1.86 -4.21
C LEU A 18 -5.13 1.17 -3.02
N LEU A 19 -3.91 1.59 -2.68
CA LEU A 19 -3.13 1.05 -1.56
C LEU A 19 -2.92 2.12 -0.49
N HIS A 20 -3.40 1.85 0.72
CA HIS A 20 -3.31 2.75 1.87
C HIS A 20 -1.91 2.81 2.49
N GLY A 21 -1.68 3.79 3.36
CA GLY A 21 -0.46 3.94 4.15
C GLY A 21 -0.41 3.00 5.36
N TRP A 22 0.75 2.98 6.01
CA TRP A 22 0.98 2.18 7.22
C TRP A 22 -0.03 2.52 8.33
N GLY A 23 -0.52 1.49 9.02
CA GLY A 23 -1.48 1.64 10.13
C GLY A 23 -2.90 2.03 9.70
N MET A 24 -3.17 2.12 8.39
CA MET A 24 -4.47 2.47 7.82
C MET A 24 -5.19 1.25 7.25
N ASN A 25 -6.32 1.45 6.60
CA ASN A 25 -7.10 0.42 5.92
C ASN A 25 -7.84 1.01 4.70
N ALA A 26 -8.66 0.23 4.02
CA ALA A 26 -9.40 0.64 2.83
C ALA A 26 -10.32 1.85 3.05
N ALA A 27 -10.74 2.12 4.28
CA ALA A 27 -11.68 3.20 4.60
C ALA A 27 -11.12 4.60 4.27
N VAL A 28 -9.78 4.79 4.22
CA VAL A 28 -9.18 6.08 3.85
C VAL A 28 -9.59 6.53 2.45
N TRP A 29 -9.93 5.59 1.56
CA TRP A 29 -10.32 5.85 0.19
C TRP A 29 -11.83 6.15 0.01
N ARG A 30 -12.63 6.00 1.07
CA ARG A 30 -14.08 6.28 1.02
C ARG A 30 -14.39 7.77 0.82
N GLY A 31 -13.45 8.64 1.18
CA GLY A 31 -13.54 10.09 0.96
C GLY A 31 -13.29 10.56 -0.47
N LEU A 32 -12.91 9.67 -1.40
CA LEU A 32 -12.75 10.03 -2.80
C LEU A 32 -14.09 10.46 -3.42
N PRO A 33 -14.08 11.46 -4.35
CA PRO A 33 -15.29 11.94 -5.02
C PRO A 33 -16.11 10.79 -5.64
N ALA A 34 -17.42 10.83 -5.44
CA ALA A 34 -18.30 9.76 -5.91
C ALA A 34 -18.34 9.63 -7.44
N ASP A 35 -18.17 10.74 -8.17
CA ASP A 35 -18.13 10.79 -9.63
C ASP A 35 -16.90 10.06 -10.22
N LEU A 36 -15.81 9.92 -9.46
CA LEU A 36 -14.67 9.09 -9.87
C LEU A 36 -15.10 7.65 -10.18
N ALA A 37 -16.06 7.13 -9.42
CA ALA A 37 -16.59 5.77 -9.60
C ALA A 37 -17.53 5.63 -10.82
N LEU A 38 -17.90 6.74 -11.49
CA LEU A 38 -18.72 6.68 -12.71
C LEU A 38 -17.90 6.20 -13.92
N GLY A 39 -16.62 6.51 -13.96
CA GLY A 39 -15.70 6.12 -15.04
C GLY A 39 -14.65 5.10 -14.64
N HIS A 40 -14.56 4.78 -13.35
CA HIS A 40 -13.52 3.90 -12.83
C HIS A 40 -14.09 2.87 -11.86
N ARG A 41 -13.55 1.65 -11.92
CA ARG A 41 -13.73 0.64 -10.88
C ARG A 41 -12.60 0.79 -9.87
N LEU A 42 -12.95 1.28 -8.68
CA LEU A 42 -12.02 1.52 -7.57
C LEU A 42 -11.92 0.25 -6.74
N THR A 43 -10.74 -0.36 -6.67
CA THR A 43 -10.45 -1.52 -5.83
C THR A 43 -9.46 -1.13 -4.76
N ALA A 44 -9.95 -0.88 -3.55
CA ALA A 44 -9.15 -0.56 -2.38
C ALA A 44 -8.73 -1.84 -1.67
N LEU A 45 -7.44 -2.12 -1.64
CA LEU A 45 -6.85 -3.29 -0.99
C LEU A 45 -6.43 -2.93 0.43
N GLU A 46 -6.60 -3.86 1.35
CA GLU A 46 -5.97 -3.80 2.67
C GLU A 46 -4.67 -4.59 2.64
N LEU A 47 -3.57 -3.91 2.95
CA LEU A 47 -2.22 -4.48 2.94
C LEU A 47 -2.11 -5.65 3.95
N PRO A 48 -1.17 -6.58 3.78
CA PRO A 48 -0.97 -7.69 4.72
C PRO A 48 -0.91 -7.22 6.17
N GLY A 49 -1.68 -7.85 7.06
CA GLY A 49 -1.74 -7.51 8.48
C GLY A 49 -2.47 -6.21 8.83
N HIS A 50 -3.15 -5.55 7.87
CA HIS A 50 -3.95 -4.35 8.10
C HIS A 50 -5.44 -4.64 7.90
N GLY A 51 -6.27 -3.96 8.69
CA GLY A 51 -7.73 -4.10 8.61
C GLY A 51 -8.18 -5.55 8.73
N ALA A 52 -8.91 -6.04 7.74
CA ALA A 52 -9.38 -7.41 7.65
C ALA A 52 -8.43 -8.35 6.88
N SER A 53 -7.31 -7.83 6.37
CA SER A 53 -6.30 -8.66 5.70
C SER A 53 -5.48 -9.45 6.71
N PRO A 54 -5.31 -10.77 6.51
CA PRO A 54 -4.51 -11.59 7.40
C PRO A 54 -3.02 -11.24 7.28
N TRP A 55 -2.28 -11.47 8.37
CA TRP A 55 -0.83 -11.50 8.35
C TRP A 55 -0.34 -12.91 8.01
N ASP A 56 0.60 -13.00 7.09
CA ASP A 56 1.32 -14.24 6.80
C ASP A 56 2.74 -14.18 7.41
N PRO A 57 3.06 -15.03 8.40
CA PRO A 57 4.39 -15.07 9.01
C PRO A 57 5.52 -15.46 8.03
N ALA A 58 5.19 -16.02 6.87
CA ALA A 58 6.16 -16.32 5.82
C ALA A 58 6.62 -15.11 5.03
N THR A 59 5.92 -13.98 5.15
CA THR A 59 6.26 -12.71 4.48
C THR A 59 7.66 -12.23 4.88
N ARG A 60 8.49 -11.94 3.89
CA ARG A 60 9.90 -11.54 4.08
C ARG A 60 10.17 -10.08 3.71
N GLY A 61 9.33 -9.46 2.90
CA GLY A 61 9.56 -8.08 2.47
C GLY A 61 8.51 -7.54 1.51
N LEU A 62 8.84 -6.40 0.89
CA LEU A 62 7.92 -5.68 -0.01
C LEU A 62 7.47 -6.51 -1.22
N ASP A 63 8.33 -7.37 -1.76
CA ASP A 63 7.99 -8.20 -2.91
C ASP A 63 6.87 -9.19 -2.57
N ASP A 64 6.88 -9.77 -1.37
CA ASP A 64 5.81 -10.66 -0.93
C ASP A 64 4.48 -9.89 -0.76
N TRP A 65 4.54 -8.66 -0.24
CA TRP A 65 3.37 -7.78 -0.14
C TRP A 65 2.83 -7.42 -1.53
N ALA A 66 3.72 -7.08 -2.44
CA ALA A 66 3.36 -6.77 -3.83
C ALA A 66 2.72 -7.98 -4.52
N GLN A 67 3.28 -9.18 -4.35
CA GLN A 67 2.71 -10.42 -4.88
C GLN A 67 1.32 -10.71 -4.30
N ALA A 68 1.13 -10.51 -2.99
CA ALA A 68 -0.18 -10.67 -2.34
C ALA A 68 -1.22 -9.69 -2.91
N CYS A 69 -0.82 -8.44 -3.17
CA CYS A 69 -1.68 -7.44 -3.81
C CYS A 69 -1.98 -7.81 -5.28
N LEU A 70 -0.98 -8.23 -6.05
CA LEU A 70 -1.14 -8.68 -7.44
C LEU A 70 -2.08 -9.87 -7.57
N ALA A 71 -2.10 -10.76 -6.56
CA ALA A 71 -2.96 -11.95 -6.56
C ALA A 71 -4.46 -11.61 -6.47
N VAL A 72 -4.83 -10.46 -5.94
CA VAL A 72 -6.23 -10.02 -5.77
C VAL A 72 -6.61 -8.84 -6.65
N ALA A 73 -5.62 -8.12 -7.20
CA ALA A 73 -5.83 -6.99 -8.08
C ALA A 73 -6.43 -7.42 -9.43
N PRO A 74 -7.15 -6.52 -10.13
CA PRO A 74 -7.54 -6.73 -11.53
C PRO A 74 -6.35 -7.07 -12.43
N ALA A 75 -6.61 -7.74 -13.55
CA ALA A 75 -5.57 -8.18 -14.48
C ALA A 75 -4.66 -7.04 -14.96
N ARG A 76 -5.22 -5.84 -15.13
CA ARG A 76 -4.46 -4.62 -15.45
C ARG A 76 -5.18 -3.41 -14.89
N ALA A 77 -4.47 -2.54 -14.16
CA ALA A 77 -5.04 -1.37 -13.51
C ALA A 77 -4.03 -0.22 -13.40
N CYS A 78 -4.50 1.01 -13.22
CA CYS A 78 -3.67 2.08 -12.69
C CYS A 78 -3.58 1.92 -11.16
N TRP A 79 -2.38 1.88 -10.63
CA TRP A 79 -2.12 1.70 -9.21
C TRP A 79 -1.85 3.06 -8.55
N ILE A 80 -2.52 3.31 -7.45
CA ILE A 80 -2.38 4.52 -6.64
C ILE A 80 -1.97 4.09 -5.25
N GLY A 81 -0.74 4.42 -4.86
CA GLY A 81 -0.19 4.05 -3.56
C GLY A 81 0.13 5.26 -2.70
N TRP A 82 -0.40 5.26 -1.48
CA TRP A 82 -0.11 6.29 -0.49
C TRP A 82 0.93 5.79 0.51
N SER A 83 2.04 6.56 0.66
CA SER A 83 3.11 6.26 1.62
C SER A 83 3.62 4.81 1.48
N LEU A 84 3.45 3.93 2.48
CA LEU A 84 3.81 2.51 2.41
C LEU A 84 3.15 1.82 1.21
N GLY A 85 1.87 2.13 0.92
CA GLY A 85 1.18 1.63 -0.27
C GLY A 85 1.87 2.02 -1.57
N GLY A 86 2.56 3.17 -1.60
CA GLY A 86 3.39 3.58 -2.73
C GLY A 86 4.62 2.71 -2.93
N LEU A 87 5.29 2.29 -1.83
CA LEU A 87 6.40 1.33 -1.91
C LEU A 87 5.95 -0.02 -2.46
N VAL A 88 4.79 -0.52 -1.97
CA VAL A 88 4.22 -1.78 -2.45
C VAL A 88 3.83 -1.67 -3.93
N ALA A 89 3.26 -0.54 -4.35
CA ALA A 89 2.92 -0.31 -5.76
C ALA A 89 4.17 -0.25 -6.66
N LEU A 90 5.26 0.36 -6.19
CA LEU A 90 6.55 0.34 -6.90
C LEU A 90 7.13 -1.08 -7.03
N ALA A 91 7.07 -1.87 -5.96
CA ALA A 91 7.50 -3.27 -6.00
C ALA A 91 6.64 -4.07 -7.00
N ALA A 92 5.30 -3.89 -6.99
CA ALA A 92 4.41 -4.52 -7.96
C ALA A 92 4.73 -4.13 -9.41
N ALA A 93 5.08 -2.85 -9.66
CA ALA A 93 5.50 -2.38 -10.98
C ALA A 93 6.83 -3.01 -11.43
N GLY A 94 7.74 -3.28 -10.49
CA GLY A 94 8.98 -4.00 -10.77
C GLY A 94 8.77 -5.48 -11.07
N LEU A 95 7.85 -6.14 -10.36
CA LEU A 95 7.59 -7.57 -10.50
C LEU A 95 6.73 -7.91 -11.73
N ALA A 96 5.75 -7.06 -12.05
CA ALA A 96 4.75 -7.32 -13.09
C ALA A 96 4.33 -6.03 -13.81
N PRO A 97 5.25 -5.37 -14.54
CA PRO A 97 4.99 -4.08 -15.18
C PRO A 97 3.81 -4.12 -16.16
N GLU A 98 3.55 -5.24 -16.79
CA GLU A 98 2.43 -5.44 -17.71
C GLU A 98 1.06 -5.36 -17.02
N ARG A 99 1.01 -5.57 -15.70
CA ARG A 99 -0.20 -5.51 -14.87
C ARG A 99 -0.60 -4.07 -14.54
N LEU A 100 0.30 -3.10 -14.73
CA LEU A 100 0.06 -1.70 -14.43
C LEU A 100 -0.17 -0.91 -15.73
N SER A 101 -1.31 -0.22 -15.82
CA SER A 101 -1.58 0.76 -16.88
C SER A 101 -1.06 2.15 -16.52
N GLY A 102 -0.74 2.37 -15.25
CA GLY A 102 -0.19 3.60 -14.70
C GLY A 102 0.17 3.41 -13.24
N LEU A 103 0.97 4.32 -12.70
CA LEU A 103 1.39 4.34 -11.31
C LEU A 103 1.34 5.77 -10.79
N ILE A 104 0.61 5.99 -9.70
CA ILE A 104 0.51 7.27 -8.98
C ILE A 104 1.00 7.07 -7.56
N LEU A 105 2.00 7.84 -7.18
CA LEU A 105 2.59 7.81 -5.85
C LEU A 105 2.18 9.05 -5.07
N LEU A 106 1.50 8.85 -3.95
CA LEU A 106 1.07 9.92 -3.05
C LEU A 106 1.97 9.90 -1.82
N THR A 107 2.72 10.98 -1.61
CA THR A 107 3.66 11.11 -0.47
C THR A 107 4.50 9.86 -0.22
N ALA A 108 4.99 9.27 -1.30
CA ALA A 108 5.80 8.05 -1.28
C ALA A 108 7.17 8.30 -1.91
N THR A 109 8.12 7.49 -1.48
CA THR A 109 9.51 7.49 -1.95
C THR A 109 9.98 6.06 -2.15
N PRO A 110 10.92 5.78 -3.05
CA PRO A 110 11.46 4.42 -3.22
C PRO A 110 12.09 3.83 -1.96
N ARG A 111 12.54 4.71 -1.04
CA ARG A 111 13.17 4.30 0.22
C ARG A 111 12.95 5.35 1.30
N PHE A 112 12.42 4.94 2.45
CA PHE A 112 12.19 5.84 3.59
C PHE A 112 13.43 6.04 4.46
N ALA A 113 14.33 5.06 4.57
CA ALA A 113 15.54 5.13 5.34
C ALA A 113 16.74 5.57 4.49
N GLN A 114 17.61 6.42 5.05
CA GLN A 114 18.83 6.86 4.38
C GLN A 114 19.74 5.69 3.98
N ALA A 115 20.40 5.85 2.84
CA ALA A 115 21.50 5.02 2.38
C ALA A 115 22.54 5.91 1.69
N ALA A 116 23.70 5.35 1.38
CA ALA A 116 24.79 6.09 0.72
C ALA A 116 24.34 6.70 -0.62
N ASP A 117 23.52 5.98 -1.36
CA ASP A 117 22.91 6.39 -2.64
C ASP A 117 21.56 7.11 -2.48
N TRP A 118 21.04 7.24 -1.25
CA TRP A 118 19.74 7.86 -0.95
C TRP A 118 19.81 8.73 0.32
N PRO A 119 20.60 9.83 0.32
CA PRO A 119 20.88 10.61 1.55
C PRO A 119 19.72 11.50 2.00
N ALA A 120 18.75 11.79 1.14
CA ALA A 120 17.62 12.67 1.43
C ALA A 120 16.48 12.01 2.22
N ALA A 121 16.59 10.71 2.52
CA ALA A 121 15.58 9.99 3.30
C ALA A 121 15.71 10.23 4.82
N MET A 122 14.84 9.60 5.62
CA MET A 122 14.87 9.72 7.08
C MET A 122 16.18 9.20 7.67
N ALA A 123 16.71 9.92 8.66
CA ALA A 123 17.93 9.51 9.36
C ALA A 123 17.78 8.10 9.98
N PRO A 124 18.87 7.32 10.00
CA PRO A 124 18.89 6.06 10.73
C PRO A 124 18.42 6.26 12.18
N GLY A 125 17.67 5.32 12.70
CA GLY A 125 17.12 5.38 14.05
C GLY A 125 15.83 6.21 14.21
N THR A 126 15.39 6.99 13.20
CA THR A 126 14.09 7.66 13.26
C THR A 126 12.95 6.66 13.24
N LEU A 127 13.02 5.67 12.35
CA LEU A 127 12.03 4.58 12.28
C LEU A 127 12.11 3.66 13.51
N ASP A 128 13.32 3.41 14.02
CA ASP A 128 13.51 2.59 15.23
C ASP A 128 12.84 3.27 16.45
N ARG A 129 13.08 4.58 16.63
CA ARG A 129 12.42 5.35 17.70
C ARG A 129 10.90 5.34 17.57
N PHE A 130 10.39 5.53 16.35
CA PHE A 130 8.95 5.46 16.12
C PHE A 130 8.38 4.07 16.45
N HIS A 131 9.11 3.00 16.11
CA HIS A 131 8.76 1.65 16.48
C HIS A 131 8.72 1.45 18.01
N ASP A 132 9.75 1.92 18.72
CA ASP A 132 9.85 1.83 20.16
C ASP A 132 8.73 2.63 20.86
N ASP A 133 8.43 3.84 20.37
CA ASP A 133 7.34 4.67 20.87
C ASP A 133 5.97 3.98 20.67
N LEU A 134 5.79 3.34 19.53
CA LEU A 134 4.59 2.55 19.24
C LEU A 134 4.41 1.37 20.18
N LEU A 135 5.48 0.66 20.52
CA LEU A 135 5.44 -0.44 21.47
C LEU A 135 5.15 0.05 22.89
N ALA A 136 5.65 1.24 23.25
CA ALA A 136 5.47 1.82 24.57
C ALA A 136 4.07 2.45 24.75
N ASP A 137 3.61 3.25 23.77
CA ASP A 137 2.31 3.95 23.80
C ASP A 137 1.74 4.08 22.38
N PRO A 138 1.02 3.06 21.87
CA PRO A 138 0.44 3.09 20.54
C PRO A 138 -0.55 4.25 20.33
N ALA A 139 -1.36 4.55 21.32
CA ALA A 139 -2.39 5.58 21.22
C ALA A 139 -1.81 7.00 21.16
N GLY A 140 -0.80 7.30 22.00
CA GLY A 140 -0.12 8.59 21.99
C GLY A 140 0.77 8.79 20.75
N THR A 141 1.37 7.72 20.24
CA THR A 141 2.25 7.79 19.06
C THR A 141 1.49 8.04 17.76
N LEU A 142 0.20 7.63 17.68
CA LEU A 142 -0.64 7.75 16.48
C LEU A 142 -1.55 9.01 16.49
N GLN A 143 -1.44 9.89 17.48
CA GLN A 143 -2.16 11.17 17.55
C GLN A 143 -1.31 12.28 16.95
#